data_e469fc09f1abb40eb4f7bbcd7bbc20e8
#
_entry.id   e469fc09f1abb40eb4f7bbcd7bbc20e8
#
_cell.length_a   1.000
_cell.length_b   1.000
_cell.length_c   1.000
_cell.angle_alpha   90.00
_cell.angle_beta   90.00
_cell.angle_gamma   90.00
#
_symmetry.space_group_name_H-M   'P 1'
#
loop_
_entity.id
_entity.type
_entity.pdbx_description
1 polymer ?
#
loop_
_entity_poly.entity_id
_entity_poly.type
_entity_poly.pdbx_seq_one_letter_code
_entity_poly.pdbx_strand_id
1 'polypeptide(L)'
;MILWGPAGTGKTTLARILANSAGYATESLSAVTSGVKDVREALTRAHDRLGEQGQRTVLFIDEVHRFNKSQQDLLLPATETGQVVLIGATTENPYFEVNAALMSRSTLWRLYPLSADDLEVLVRRGVELRQSAIADEAIEAITSASDGDARVALTTLDTAIVLARADETSPDLVEVEHVAQARDGRLYHQSRDTHYDQISAFIKSVRGSDPDGALYWLVTMLESGESPRFLARRLVILASEDIGLADPMGLVLADAAARTVEFIGLPEGRLTLAHATITLALMPKSNSVTRALGAVTRAVQEGGLVEVPDHLRGSNYRGASEQGFGADYQYPHDFARGWVSQQYLPDALVGQRYYDPSEYGREKALVDQWRVTVQREDEGNSEAPVE
;
A
#
# COMPACT_ATOMS: atom_id res chain seq x y z
N MET A 1 16.20 -10.55 -7.12
CA MET A 1 14.94 -10.14 -7.76
C MET A 1 13.83 -10.02 -6.72
N ILE A 2 12.78 -9.25 -7.03
CA ILE A 2 11.57 -9.16 -6.20
C ILE A 2 10.35 -9.55 -7.03
N LEU A 3 9.60 -10.54 -6.55
CA LEU A 3 8.34 -11.01 -7.13
C LEU A 3 7.20 -10.29 -6.42
N TRP A 4 6.45 -9.50 -7.15
CA TRP A 4 5.35 -8.69 -6.64
C TRP A 4 4.03 -9.05 -7.32
N GLY A 5 2.99 -9.20 -6.53
CA GLY A 5 1.64 -9.46 -7.05
C GLY A 5 0.70 -10.05 -6.00
N PRO A 6 -0.57 -10.23 -6.33
CA PRO A 6 -1.59 -10.76 -5.41
C PRO A 6 -1.25 -12.14 -4.84
N ALA A 7 -1.91 -12.52 -3.75
CA ALA A 7 -1.82 -13.87 -3.20
C ALA A 7 -2.17 -14.94 -4.25
N GLY A 8 -1.69 -16.16 -4.07
CA GLY A 8 -2.02 -17.29 -4.94
C GLY A 8 -1.50 -17.27 -6.38
N THR A 9 -0.73 -16.24 -6.77
CA THR A 9 -0.16 -16.11 -8.13
C THR A 9 1.11 -16.94 -8.37
N GLY A 10 1.50 -17.79 -7.42
CA GLY A 10 2.61 -18.73 -7.59
C GLY A 10 4.00 -18.16 -7.29
N LYS A 11 4.15 -17.01 -6.62
CA LYS A 11 5.46 -16.40 -6.28
C LYS A 11 6.43 -17.37 -5.63
N THR A 12 6.01 -18.04 -4.57
CA THR A 12 6.83 -19.03 -3.84
C THR A 12 7.18 -20.24 -4.70
N THR A 13 6.23 -20.71 -5.51
CA THR A 13 6.43 -21.83 -6.45
C THR A 13 7.44 -21.48 -7.52
N LEU A 14 7.31 -20.30 -8.12
CA LEU A 14 8.24 -19.80 -9.14
C LEU A 14 9.67 -19.65 -8.58
N ALA A 15 9.81 -19.11 -7.37
CA ALA A 15 11.11 -18.99 -6.72
C ALA A 15 11.80 -20.37 -6.54
N ARG A 16 11.05 -21.39 -6.12
CA ARG A 16 11.57 -22.77 -5.97
C ARG A 16 11.95 -23.39 -7.32
N ILE A 17 11.15 -23.19 -8.35
CA ILE A 17 11.45 -23.69 -9.70
C ILE A 17 12.74 -23.05 -10.21
N LEU A 18 12.89 -21.73 -10.07
CA LEU A 18 14.09 -21.01 -10.51
C LEU A 18 15.34 -21.48 -9.75
N ALA A 19 15.26 -21.67 -8.44
CA ALA A 19 16.38 -22.18 -7.65
C ALA A 19 16.80 -23.59 -8.08
N ASN A 20 15.84 -24.49 -8.23
CA ASN A 20 16.09 -25.87 -8.66
C ASN A 20 16.67 -25.93 -10.08
N SER A 21 16.13 -25.15 -11.01
CA SER A 21 16.62 -25.11 -12.40
C SER A 21 18.06 -24.57 -12.50
N ALA A 22 18.46 -23.70 -11.56
CA ALA A 22 19.82 -23.18 -11.49
C ALA A 22 20.80 -24.12 -10.75
N GLY A 23 20.33 -25.21 -10.15
CA GLY A 23 21.14 -26.11 -9.30
C GLY A 23 21.59 -25.46 -7.98
N TYR A 24 20.90 -24.41 -7.54
CA TYR A 24 21.22 -23.69 -6.31
C TYR A 24 20.51 -24.32 -5.10
N ALA A 25 21.17 -24.29 -3.95
CA ALA A 25 20.50 -24.60 -2.69
C ALA A 25 19.46 -23.52 -2.37
N THR A 26 18.41 -23.85 -1.62
CA THR A 26 17.38 -22.90 -1.22
C THR A 26 17.31 -22.78 0.29
N GLU A 27 17.40 -21.54 0.79
CA GLU A 27 17.03 -21.15 2.14
C GLU A 27 15.74 -20.32 2.06
N SER A 28 14.75 -20.67 2.87
CA SER A 28 13.46 -19.97 2.86
C SER A 28 13.19 -19.34 4.23
N LEU A 29 12.86 -18.05 4.23
CA LEU A 29 12.45 -17.30 5.41
C LEU A 29 11.07 -16.69 5.17
N SER A 30 10.26 -16.63 6.22
CA SER A 30 9.03 -15.84 6.22
C SER A 30 9.25 -14.57 7.03
N ALA A 31 9.14 -13.40 6.44
CA ALA A 31 9.34 -12.15 7.15
C ALA A 31 8.29 -11.90 8.25
N VAL A 32 7.19 -12.68 8.26
CA VAL A 32 6.18 -12.64 9.33
C VAL A 32 6.69 -13.29 10.62
N THR A 33 7.48 -14.37 10.51
CA THR A 33 7.91 -15.17 11.66
C THR A 33 9.41 -15.13 11.94
N SER A 34 10.22 -14.69 10.96
CA SER A 34 11.68 -14.68 11.06
C SER A 34 12.23 -13.37 11.60
N GLY A 35 13.16 -13.47 12.54
CA GLY A 35 13.88 -12.33 13.13
C GLY A 35 15.29 -12.12 12.53
N VAL A 36 16.00 -11.14 13.05
CA VAL A 36 17.41 -10.84 12.70
C VAL A 36 18.32 -12.07 12.86
N LYS A 37 18.05 -12.89 13.88
CA LYS A 37 18.82 -14.11 14.15
C LYS A 37 18.68 -15.11 13.02
N ASP A 38 17.46 -15.37 12.57
CA ASP A 38 17.17 -16.35 11.52
C ASP A 38 17.80 -15.93 10.18
N VAL A 39 17.77 -14.63 9.88
CA VAL A 39 18.44 -14.07 8.69
C VAL A 39 19.95 -14.32 8.75
N ARG A 40 20.60 -14.02 9.87
CA ARG A 40 22.04 -14.25 10.04
C ARG A 40 22.41 -15.72 9.93
N GLU A 41 21.65 -16.61 10.53
CA GLU A 41 21.89 -18.06 10.46
C GLU A 41 21.76 -18.57 9.02
N ALA A 42 20.76 -18.11 8.27
CA ALA A 42 20.59 -18.48 6.86
C ALA A 42 21.76 -17.97 6.00
N LEU A 43 22.24 -16.74 6.25
CA LEU A 43 23.42 -16.20 5.57
C LEU A 43 24.70 -16.97 5.92
N THR A 44 24.89 -17.36 7.19
CA THR A 44 26.04 -18.18 7.61
C THR A 44 26.02 -19.53 6.89
N ARG A 45 24.87 -20.25 6.89
CA ARG A 45 24.76 -21.53 6.17
C ARG A 45 25.02 -21.38 4.66
N ALA A 46 24.60 -20.27 4.06
CA ALA A 46 24.87 -19.99 2.65
C ALA A 46 26.36 -19.72 2.40
N HIS A 47 27.03 -19.03 3.33
CA HIS A 47 28.48 -18.79 3.27
C HIS A 47 29.28 -20.09 3.34
N ASP A 48 28.98 -20.92 4.34
CA ASP A 48 29.67 -22.21 4.57
C ASP A 48 29.49 -23.12 3.36
N ARG A 49 28.25 -23.23 2.81
CA ARG A 49 27.95 -24.02 1.63
C ARG A 49 28.71 -23.55 0.40
N LEU A 50 28.80 -22.24 0.22
CA LEU A 50 29.59 -21.68 -0.89
C LEU A 50 31.08 -21.97 -0.75
N GLY A 51 31.63 -21.83 0.48
CA GLY A 51 33.04 -22.10 0.76
C GLY A 51 33.42 -23.58 0.68
N GLU A 52 32.60 -24.48 1.22
CA GLU A 52 32.88 -25.91 1.33
C GLU A 52 32.51 -26.71 0.07
N GLN A 53 31.42 -26.36 -0.58
CA GLN A 53 30.82 -27.12 -1.67
C GLN A 53 30.82 -26.38 -3.02
N GLY A 54 31.20 -25.10 -3.05
CA GLY A 54 31.07 -24.25 -4.24
C GLY A 54 29.63 -24.03 -4.71
N GLN A 55 28.64 -24.43 -3.89
CA GLN A 55 27.22 -24.35 -4.24
C GLN A 55 26.63 -23.01 -3.79
N ARG A 56 26.06 -22.27 -4.74
CA ARG A 56 25.32 -21.03 -4.49
C ARG A 56 23.99 -21.30 -3.79
N THR A 57 23.51 -20.32 -3.04
CA THR A 57 22.24 -20.40 -2.34
C THR A 57 21.28 -19.31 -2.81
N VAL A 58 20.07 -19.70 -3.16
CA VAL A 58 18.93 -18.76 -3.26
C VAL A 58 18.36 -18.55 -1.86
N LEU A 59 18.37 -17.30 -1.40
CA LEU A 59 17.66 -16.90 -0.21
C LEU A 59 16.28 -16.36 -0.63
N PHE A 60 15.24 -17.17 -0.40
CA PHE A 60 13.87 -16.78 -0.63
C PHE A 60 13.28 -16.17 0.64
N ILE A 61 12.72 -14.97 0.52
CA ILE A 61 12.04 -14.27 1.63
C ILE A 61 10.60 -14.00 1.23
N ASP A 62 9.69 -14.70 1.92
CA ASP A 62 8.25 -14.48 1.74
C ASP A 62 7.80 -13.26 2.56
N GLU A 63 6.93 -12.44 1.96
CA GLU A 63 6.39 -11.20 2.51
C GLU A 63 7.50 -10.23 2.96
N VAL A 64 8.51 -10.02 2.10
CA VAL A 64 9.72 -9.21 2.41
C VAL A 64 9.40 -7.81 2.94
N HIS A 65 8.24 -7.25 2.63
CA HIS A 65 7.76 -5.97 3.15
C HIS A 65 7.53 -5.95 4.68
N ARG A 66 7.41 -7.12 5.30
CA ARG A 66 7.28 -7.25 6.76
C ARG A 66 8.61 -7.09 7.50
N PHE A 67 9.73 -7.20 6.80
CA PHE A 67 11.03 -6.90 7.39
C PHE A 67 11.16 -5.39 7.60
N ASN A 68 11.59 -5.00 8.80
CA ASN A 68 11.96 -3.62 9.05
C ASN A 68 13.27 -3.25 8.30
N LYS A 69 13.57 -1.94 8.26
CA LYS A 69 14.72 -1.41 7.53
C LYS A 69 16.03 -2.10 7.91
N SER A 70 16.27 -2.32 9.20
CA SER A 70 17.51 -2.96 9.68
C SER A 70 17.62 -4.43 9.25
N GLN A 71 16.50 -5.16 9.15
CA GLN A 71 16.49 -6.52 8.65
C GLN A 71 16.73 -6.57 7.13
N GLN A 72 16.18 -5.61 6.39
CA GLN A 72 16.44 -5.48 4.95
C GLN A 72 17.90 -5.08 4.68
N ASP A 73 18.48 -4.21 5.49
CA ASP A 73 19.88 -3.78 5.36
C ASP A 73 20.87 -4.93 5.59
N LEU A 74 20.54 -5.93 6.43
CA LEU A 74 21.36 -7.12 6.63
C LEU A 74 21.57 -7.97 5.35
N LEU A 75 20.67 -7.86 4.40
CA LEU A 75 20.71 -8.62 3.15
C LEU A 75 21.67 -8.00 2.11
N LEU A 76 21.97 -6.70 2.24
CA LEU A 76 22.75 -5.95 1.26
C LEU A 76 24.16 -6.52 1.06
N PRO A 77 24.99 -6.73 2.11
CA PRO A 77 26.36 -7.23 1.91
C PRO A 77 26.41 -8.60 1.23
N ALA A 78 25.50 -9.51 1.62
CA ALA A 78 25.46 -10.86 1.09
C ALA A 78 24.97 -10.92 -0.38
N THR A 79 24.11 -9.98 -0.78
CA THR A 79 23.68 -9.86 -2.19
C THR A 79 24.74 -9.18 -3.04
N GLU A 80 25.47 -8.19 -2.52
CA GLU A 80 26.56 -7.50 -3.20
C GLU A 80 27.76 -8.40 -3.50
N THR A 81 28.12 -9.23 -2.52
CA THR A 81 29.23 -10.19 -2.68
C THR A 81 28.85 -11.44 -3.49
N GLY A 82 27.57 -11.60 -3.83
CA GLY A 82 27.09 -12.80 -4.50
C GLY A 82 27.07 -14.05 -3.62
N GLN A 83 27.20 -13.90 -2.31
CA GLN A 83 27.06 -14.98 -1.32
C GLN A 83 25.70 -15.66 -1.42
N VAL A 84 24.65 -14.86 -1.63
CA VAL A 84 23.30 -15.35 -1.89
C VAL A 84 22.67 -14.68 -3.12
N VAL A 85 21.79 -15.41 -3.78
CA VAL A 85 20.85 -14.86 -4.79
C VAL A 85 19.54 -14.59 -4.07
N LEU A 86 19.21 -13.31 -3.86
CA LEU A 86 17.97 -12.92 -3.19
C LEU A 86 16.77 -13.03 -4.12
N ILE A 87 15.72 -13.71 -3.67
CA ILE A 87 14.37 -13.67 -4.23
C ILE A 87 13.40 -13.23 -3.12
N GLY A 88 12.96 -11.99 -3.16
CA GLY A 88 11.90 -11.49 -2.28
C GLY A 88 10.52 -11.68 -2.91
N ALA A 89 9.53 -12.09 -2.13
CA ALA A 89 8.13 -12.10 -2.54
C ALA A 89 7.34 -11.10 -1.69
N THR A 90 6.40 -10.39 -2.31
CA THR A 90 5.53 -9.44 -1.62
C THR A 90 4.17 -9.32 -2.32
N THR A 91 3.14 -9.08 -1.52
CA THR A 91 1.80 -8.71 -1.99
C THR A 91 1.63 -7.18 -2.05
N GLU A 92 2.44 -6.43 -1.31
CA GLU A 92 2.40 -4.97 -1.25
C GLU A 92 3.30 -4.33 -2.32
N ASN A 93 3.05 -3.05 -2.62
CA ASN A 93 3.85 -2.33 -3.61
C ASN A 93 5.29 -2.14 -3.13
N PRO A 94 6.29 -2.78 -3.77
CA PRO A 94 7.67 -2.77 -3.31
C PRO A 94 8.34 -1.38 -3.34
N TYR A 95 7.84 -0.46 -4.13
CA TYR A 95 8.37 0.91 -4.16
C TYR A 95 8.16 1.69 -2.86
N PHE A 96 7.19 1.27 -2.02
CA PHE A 96 6.91 1.92 -0.74
C PHE A 96 7.47 1.13 0.45
N GLU A 97 7.57 -0.19 0.31
CA GLU A 97 7.81 -1.09 1.43
C GLU A 97 9.24 -1.67 1.47
N VAL A 98 9.89 -1.77 0.30
CA VAL A 98 11.26 -2.27 0.22
C VAL A 98 12.24 -1.10 0.17
N ASN A 99 13.33 -1.19 0.93
CA ASN A 99 14.29 -0.10 0.96
C ASN A 99 14.94 0.16 -0.41
N ALA A 100 15.28 1.42 -0.68
CA ALA A 100 15.79 1.85 -1.97
C ALA A 100 17.11 1.15 -2.36
N ALA A 101 17.92 0.75 -1.36
CA ALA A 101 19.19 0.07 -1.60
C ALA A 101 18.99 -1.37 -2.12
N LEU A 102 18.00 -2.11 -1.60
CA LEU A 102 17.62 -3.42 -2.13
C LEU A 102 16.93 -3.28 -3.50
N MET A 103 16.07 -2.29 -3.65
CA MET A 103 15.37 -2.03 -4.92
C MET A 103 16.34 -1.73 -6.07
N SER A 104 17.34 -0.87 -5.83
CA SER A 104 18.33 -0.50 -6.85
C SER A 104 19.19 -1.68 -7.35
N ARG A 105 19.26 -2.76 -6.56
CA ARG A 105 20.02 -4.00 -6.84
C ARG A 105 19.12 -5.18 -7.24
N SER A 106 17.82 -4.94 -7.37
CA SER A 106 16.84 -6.00 -7.65
C SER A 106 16.11 -5.75 -8.96
N THR A 107 15.87 -6.80 -9.71
CA THR A 107 14.90 -6.75 -10.81
C THR A 107 13.53 -7.01 -10.26
N LEU A 108 12.58 -6.15 -10.58
CA LEU A 108 11.19 -6.28 -10.16
C LEU A 108 10.38 -7.02 -11.21
N TRP A 109 9.69 -8.09 -10.78
CA TRP A 109 8.78 -8.86 -11.61
C TRP A 109 7.37 -8.81 -11.04
N ARG A 110 6.46 -8.25 -11.81
CA ARG A 110 5.05 -8.21 -11.44
C ARG A 110 4.34 -9.46 -11.92
N LEU A 111 3.69 -10.17 -10.99
CA LEU A 111 2.79 -11.26 -11.30
C LEU A 111 1.36 -10.72 -11.23
N TYR A 112 0.56 -11.16 -12.18
CA TYR A 112 -0.86 -10.81 -12.27
C TYR A 112 -1.71 -11.96 -11.73
N PRO A 113 -2.97 -11.70 -11.33
CA PRO A 113 -3.91 -12.77 -11.06
C PRO A 113 -3.95 -13.74 -12.23
N LEU A 114 -4.15 -15.02 -11.93
CA LEU A 114 -4.32 -16.04 -12.97
C LEU A 114 -5.64 -15.82 -13.72
N SER A 115 -5.65 -16.08 -15.01
CA SER A 115 -6.89 -16.08 -15.79
C SER A 115 -7.78 -17.25 -15.41
N ALA A 116 -9.06 -17.20 -15.79
CA ALA A 116 -9.96 -18.33 -15.60
C ALA A 116 -9.44 -19.58 -16.30
N ASP A 117 -8.88 -19.44 -17.50
CA ASP A 117 -8.28 -20.54 -18.26
C ASP A 117 -7.06 -21.16 -17.54
N ASP A 118 -6.19 -20.29 -16.95
CA ASP A 118 -5.05 -20.78 -16.17
C ASP A 118 -5.49 -21.53 -14.91
N LEU A 119 -6.53 -21.04 -14.24
CA LEU A 119 -7.11 -21.70 -13.06
C LEU A 119 -7.77 -23.03 -13.44
N GLU A 120 -8.49 -23.10 -14.57
CA GLU A 120 -9.07 -24.34 -15.09
C GLU A 120 -8.00 -25.39 -15.30
N VAL A 121 -6.88 -25.04 -15.94
CA VAL A 121 -5.75 -25.95 -16.12
C VAL A 121 -5.24 -26.50 -14.78
N LEU A 122 -5.14 -25.64 -13.77
CA LEU A 122 -4.69 -26.04 -12.43
C LEU A 122 -5.71 -26.96 -11.73
N VAL A 123 -6.99 -26.64 -11.82
CA VAL A 123 -8.09 -27.42 -11.25
C VAL A 123 -8.13 -28.83 -11.89
N ARG A 124 -8.09 -28.91 -13.23
CA ARG A 124 -8.08 -30.21 -13.94
C ARG A 124 -6.87 -31.07 -13.54
N ARG A 125 -5.67 -30.46 -13.44
CA ARG A 125 -4.46 -31.16 -12.92
C ARG A 125 -4.64 -31.62 -11.46
N GLY A 126 -5.29 -30.81 -10.63
CA GLY A 126 -5.61 -31.17 -9.25
C GLY A 126 -6.54 -32.39 -9.18
N VAL A 127 -7.57 -32.43 -10.01
CA VAL A 127 -8.51 -33.54 -10.14
C VAL A 127 -7.79 -34.83 -10.55
N GLU A 128 -6.94 -34.78 -11.59
CA GLU A 128 -6.14 -35.92 -12.05
C GLU A 128 -5.23 -36.44 -10.93
N LEU A 129 -4.52 -35.58 -10.21
CA LEU A 129 -3.65 -35.96 -9.09
C LEU A 129 -4.41 -36.61 -7.94
N ARG A 130 -5.66 -36.22 -7.73
CA ARG A 130 -6.55 -36.76 -6.69
C ARG A 130 -7.33 -37.99 -7.15
N GLN A 131 -7.19 -38.38 -8.43
CA GLN A 131 -7.92 -39.50 -9.03
C GLN A 131 -9.45 -39.41 -8.83
N SER A 132 -9.99 -38.18 -9.04
CA SER A 132 -11.42 -37.87 -8.95
C SER A 132 -11.94 -37.41 -10.31
N ALA A 133 -13.27 -37.26 -10.45
CA ALA A 133 -13.93 -36.66 -11.59
C ALA A 133 -14.56 -35.33 -11.16
N ILE A 134 -14.75 -34.42 -12.11
CA ILE A 134 -15.38 -33.12 -11.87
C ILE A 134 -16.26 -32.72 -13.05
N ALA A 135 -17.44 -32.18 -12.77
CA ALA A 135 -18.31 -31.61 -13.78
C ALA A 135 -17.75 -30.26 -14.28
N ASP A 136 -17.98 -29.94 -15.55
CA ASP A 136 -17.47 -28.71 -16.13
C ASP A 136 -18.07 -27.45 -15.44
N GLU A 137 -19.32 -27.50 -15.03
CA GLU A 137 -19.99 -26.44 -14.26
C GLU A 137 -19.34 -26.24 -12.87
N ALA A 138 -18.83 -27.32 -12.26
CA ALA A 138 -18.12 -27.22 -10.99
C ALA A 138 -16.73 -26.58 -11.18
N ILE A 139 -16.07 -26.81 -12.30
CA ILE A 139 -14.82 -26.12 -12.66
C ILE A 139 -15.09 -24.62 -12.82
N GLU A 140 -16.12 -24.24 -13.57
CA GLU A 140 -16.53 -22.85 -13.75
C GLU A 140 -16.84 -22.18 -12.40
N ALA A 141 -17.56 -22.88 -11.52
CA ALA A 141 -17.85 -22.38 -10.16
C ALA A 141 -16.59 -22.18 -9.32
N ILE A 142 -15.58 -23.05 -9.39
CA ILE A 142 -14.30 -22.89 -8.68
C ILE A 142 -13.50 -21.74 -9.28
N THR A 143 -13.36 -21.67 -10.60
CA THR A 143 -12.51 -20.69 -11.27
C THR A 143 -13.05 -19.27 -11.10
N SER A 144 -14.35 -19.07 -11.33
CA SER A 144 -15.01 -17.79 -11.17
C SER A 144 -14.95 -17.27 -9.73
N ALA A 145 -15.00 -18.18 -8.77
CA ALA A 145 -15.00 -17.86 -7.35
C ALA A 145 -13.61 -17.65 -6.74
N SER A 146 -12.55 -17.96 -7.47
CA SER A 146 -11.18 -17.90 -6.96
C SER A 146 -10.44 -16.60 -7.25
N ASP A 147 -11.03 -15.71 -8.05
CA ASP A 147 -10.50 -14.35 -8.37
C ASP A 147 -9.00 -14.34 -8.73
N GLY A 148 -8.55 -15.32 -9.50
CA GLY A 148 -7.17 -15.45 -9.93
C GLY A 148 -6.19 -15.98 -8.87
N ASP A 149 -6.70 -16.48 -7.73
CA ASP A 149 -5.91 -17.10 -6.66
C ASP A 149 -5.94 -18.63 -6.77
N ALA A 150 -4.82 -19.22 -7.24
CA ALA A 150 -4.69 -20.68 -7.36
C ALA A 150 -4.79 -21.40 -6.02
N ARG A 151 -4.40 -20.80 -4.91
CA ARG A 151 -4.49 -21.43 -3.58
C ARG A 151 -5.94 -21.57 -3.16
N VAL A 152 -6.76 -20.55 -3.41
CA VAL A 152 -8.20 -20.58 -3.16
C VAL A 152 -8.84 -21.68 -4.04
N ALA A 153 -8.54 -21.69 -5.36
CA ALA A 153 -9.07 -22.68 -6.28
C ALA A 153 -8.75 -24.12 -5.85
N LEU A 154 -7.49 -24.40 -5.57
CA LEU A 154 -7.05 -25.74 -5.19
C LEU A 154 -7.54 -26.16 -3.80
N THR A 155 -7.66 -25.23 -2.84
CA THR A 155 -8.23 -25.56 -1.52
C THR A 155 -9.73 -25.84 -1.61
N THR A 156 -10.46 -25.07 -2.43
CA THR A 156 -11.88 -25.33 -2.69
C THR A 156 -12.07 -26.67 -3.37
N LEU A 157 -11.23 -26.98 -4.38
CA LEU A 157 -11.24 -28.31 -5.03
C LEU A 157 -10.99 -29.45 -4.05
N ASP A 158 -9.94 -29.34 -3.22
CA ASP A 158 -9.61 -30.39 -2.23
C ASP A 158 -10.78 -30.67 -1.28
N THR A 159 -11.45 -29.59 -0.80
CA THR A 159 -12.62 -29.70 0.07
C THR A 159 -13.81 -30.32 -0.67
N ALA A 160 -14.09 -29.87 -1.90
CA ALA A 160 -15.18 -30.39 -2.72
C ALA A 160 -14.99 -31.90 -3.07
N ILE A 161 -13.75 -32.34 -3.31
CA ILE A 161 -13.44 -33.75 -3.52
C ILE A 161 -13.74 -34.58 -2.25
N VAL A 162 -13.41 -34.06 -1.06
CA VAL A 162 -13.71 -34.76 0.20
C VAL A 162 -15.22 -34.87 0.40
N LEU A 163 -15.98 -33.84 0.08
CA LEU A 163 -17.44 -33.84 0.16
C LEU A 163 -18.07 -34.82 -0.86
N ALA A 164 -17.60 -34.81 -2.11
CA ALA A 164 -18.06 -35.71 -3.15
C ALA A 164 -17.82 -37.20 -2.79
N ARG A 165 -16.68 -37.50 -2.16
CA ARG A 165 -16.39 -38.87 -1.69
C ARG A 165 -17.28 -39.34 -0.53
N ALA A 166 -17.84 -38.39 0.21
CA ALA A 166 -18.79 -38.68 1.28
C ALA A 166 -20.24 -38.75 0.79
N ASP A 167 -20.50 -38.36 -0.46
CA ASP A 167 -21.82 -38.42 -1.09
C ASP A 167 -22.10 -39.83 -1.67
N GLU A 168 -23.09 -40.50 -1.10
CA GLU A 168 -23.49 -41.84 -1.54
C GLU A 168 -24.17 -41.82 -2.92
N THR A 169 -24.64 -40.67 -3.41
CA THR A 169 -25.40 -40.55 -4.67
C THR A 169 -24.51 -40.42 -5.91
N SER A 170 -23.34 -39.79 -5.76
CA SER A 170 -22.37 -39.53 -6.86
C SER A 170 -20.94 -39.65 -6.35
N PRO A 171 -20.51 -40.82 -5.87
CA PRO A 171 -19.18 -40.96 -5.29
C PRO A 171 -18.09 -40.64 -6.33
N ASP A 172 -17.10 -39.87 -5.93
CA ASP A 172 -15.96 -39.43 -6.73
C ASP A 172 -16.23 -38.42 -7.87
N LEU A 173 -17.48 -37.97 -8.12
CA LEU A 173 -17.79 -36.91 -9.04
C LEU A 173 -18.03 -35.59 -8.26
N VAL A 174 -17.18 -34.60 -8.49
CA VAL A 174 -17.38 -33.26 -7.92
C VAL A 174 -18.41 -32.48 -8.75
N GLU A 175 -19.53 -32.16 -8.15
CA GLU A 175 -20.60 -31.34 -8.70
C GLU A 175 -20.64 -29.94 -8.10
N VAL A 176 -21.44 -29.03 -8.66
CA VAL A 176 -21.54 -27.63 -8.20
C VAL A 176 -21.96 -27.53 -6.73
N GLU A 177 -22.83 -28.44 -6.28
CA GLU A 177 -23.30 -28.53 -4.90
C GLU A 177 -22.15 -28.77 -3.90
N HIS A 178 -21.20 -29.64 -4.25
CA HIS A 178 -20.00 -29.88 -3.44
C HIS A 178 -19.09 -28.63 -3.37
N VAL A 179 -18.98 -27.89 -4.48
CA VAL A 179 -18.25 -26.62 -4.52
C VAL A 179 -18.95 -25.57 -3.67
N ALA A 180 -20.27 -25.47 -3.73
CA ALA A 180 -21.05 -24.56 -2.91
C ALA A 180 -20.86 -24.88 -1.41
N GLN A 181 -21.00 -26.15 -1.00
CA GLN A 181 -20.78 -26.59 0.37
C GLN A 181 -19.34 -26.36 0.85
N ALA A 182 -18.35 -26.62 0.00
CA ALA A 182 -16.94 -26.33 0.30
C ALA A 182 -16.70 -24.85 0.59
N ARG A 183 -17.57 -23.97 0.10
CA ARG A 183 -17.52 -22.50 0.23
C ARG A 183 -18.43 -21.96 1.33
N ASP A 184 -19.48 -22.67 1.72
CA ASP A 184 -20.43 -22.21 2.77
C ASP A 184 -19.77 -21.96 4.14
N GLY A 185 -18.58 -22.50 4.36
CA GLY A 185 -17.71 -22.13 5.49
C GLY A 185 -16.88 -20.86 5.25
N ARG A 186 -16.94 -20.26 4.06
CA ARG A 186 -16.21 -19.05 3.66
C ARG A 186 -17.17 -18.11 2.91
N LEU A 187 -17.66 -17.11 3.61
CA LEU A 187 -18.45 -16.03 3.05
C LEU A 187 -17.81 -15.50 1.76
N TYR A 188 -18.60 -15.43 0.72
CA TYR A 188 -18.44 -14.77 -0.57
C TYR A 188 -17.14 -13.97 -0.78
N HIS A 189 -16.19 -14.52 -1.51
CA HIS A 189 -15.31 -13.70 -2.32
C HIS A 189 -16.09 -13.26 -3.57
N GLN A 190 -16.58 -12.05 -3.54
CA GLN A 190 -17.15 -11.39 -4.71
C GLN A 190 -16.09 -11.25 -5.80
N SER A 191 -16.50 -11.26 -7.06
CA SER A 191 -15.60 -11.02 -8.18
C SER A 191 -14.83 -9.71 -7.99
N ARG A 192 -13.62 -9.64 -8.51
CA ARG A 192 -12.75 -8.46 -8.40
C ARG A 192 -13.44 -7.17 -8.85
N ASP A 193 -14.26 -7.26 -9.86
CA ASP A 193 -15.06 -6.12 -10.39
C ASP A 193 -16.09 -5.65 -9.36
N THR A 194 -16.82 -6.57 -8.71
CA THR A 194 -17.78 -6.24 -7.65
C THR A 194 -17.11 -5.62 -6.42
N HIS A 195 -15.90 -6.09 -6.07
CA HIS A 195 -15.11 -5.53 -4.98
C HIS A 195 -14.70 -4.08 -5.28
N TYR A 196 -14.16 -3.80 -6.50
CA TYR A 196 -13.82 -2.44 -6.91
C TYR A 196 -15.05 -1.52 -6.99
N ASP A 197 -16.19 -2.05 -7.43
CA ASP A 197 -17.44 -1.31 -7.50
C ASP A 197 -17.95 -0.93 -6.11
N GLN A 198 -17.90 -1.84 -5.15
CA GLN A 198 -18.31 -1.57 -3.75
C GLN A 198 -17.42 -0.54 -3.07
N ILE A 199 -16.08 -0.67 -3.22
CA ILE A 199 -15.13 0.33 -2.71
C ILE A 199 -15.41 1.70 -3.36
N SER A 200 -15.64 1.72 -4.66
CA SER A 200 -15.98 2.94 -5.40
C SER A 200 -17.29 3.57 -4.91
N ALA A 201 -18.30 2.74 -4.68
CA ALA A 201 -19.59 3.17 -4.13
C ALA A 201 -19.44 3.72 -2.71
N PHE A 202 -18.68 3.04 -1.84
CA PHE A 202 -18.35 3.49 -0.50
C PHE A 202 -17.70 4.87 -0.49
N ILE A 203 -16.61 5.04 -1.26
CA ILE A 203 -15.88 6.30 -1.36
C ILE A 203 -16.79 7.41 -1.91
N LYS A 204 -17.54 7.14 -2.96
CA LYS A 204 -18.47 8.11 -3.58
C LYS A 204 -19.60 8.51 -2.63
N SER A 205 -20.11 7.59 -1.81
CA SER A 205 -21.14 7.91 -0.80
C SER A 205 -20.59 8.85 0.28
N VAL A 206 -19.41 8.58 0.83
CA VAL A 206 -18.76 9.49 1.81
C VAL A 206 -18.46 10.85 1.16
N ARG A 207 -17.90 10.86 -0.05
CA ARG A 207 -17.61 12.08 -0.83
C ARG A 207 -18.89 12.86 -1.13
N GLY A 208 -19.96 12.15 -1.46
CA GLY A 208 -21.29 12.72 -1.77
C GLY A 208 -22.08 13.14 -0.55
N SER A 209 -21.52 12.99 0.68
CA SER A 209 -22.19 13.33 1.95
C SER A 209 -23.48 12.54 2.20
N ASP A 210 -23.49 11.28 1.77
CA ASP A 210 -24.57 10.32 2.05
C ASP A 210 -24.12 9.32 3.14
N PRO A 211 -24.46 9.53 4.43
CA PRO A 211 -24.04 8.65 5.52
C PRO A 211 -24.73 7.28 5.45
N ASP A 212 -25.94 7.19 4.95
CA ASP A 212 -26.69 5.93 4.85
C ASP A 212 -26.09 5.03 3.76
N GLY A 213 -25.83 5.57 2.58
CA GLY A 213 -25.14 4.86 1.50
C GLY A 213 -23.73 4.44 1.90
N ALA A 214 -23.00 5.33 2.56
CA ALA A 214 -21.65 5.02 3.06
C ALA A 214 -21.66 3.88 4.08
N LEU A 215 -22.58 3.90 5.05
CA LEU A 215 -22.71 2.85 6.05
C LEU A 215 -23.15 1.52 5.44
N TYR A 216 -24.08 1.56 4.47
CA TYR A 216 -24.54 0.36 3.76
C TYR A 216 -23.37 -0.35 3.07
N TRP A 217 -22.56 0.39 2.29
CA TRP A 217 -21.42 -0.18 1.58
C TRP A 217 -20.31 -0.65 2.54
N LEU A 218 -20.06 0.07 3.64
CA LEU A 218 -19.14 -0.37 4.69
C LEU A 218 -19.54 -1.75 5.23
N VAL A 219 -20.82 -1.92 5.63
CA VAL A 219 -21.32 -3.17 6.19
C VAL A 219 -21.30 -4.28 5.15
N THR A 220 -21.73 -4.01 3.91
CA THR A 220 -21.68 -4.98 2.81
C THR A 220 -20.27 -5.52 2.60
N MET A 221 -19.25 -4.66 2.58
CA MET A 221 -17.85 -5.07 2.43
C MET A 221 -17.35 -5.88 3.64
N LEU A 222 -17.71 -5.50 4.87
CA LEU A 222 -17.34 -6.26 6.07
C LEU A 222 -17.98 -7.65 6.09
N GLU A 223 -19.26 -7.78 5.70
CA GLU A 223 -19.95 -9.08 5.59
C GLU A 223 -19.36 -9.93 4.45
N SER A 224 -18.86 -9.29 3.39
CA SER A 224 -18.15 -9.97 2.30
C SER A 224 -16.71 -10.37 2.66
N GLY A 225 -16.27 -10.15 3.90
CA GLY A 225 -14.95 -10.53 4.39
C GLY A 225 -13.83 -9.56 4.06
N GLU A 226 -14.15 -8.31 3.66
CA GLU A 226 -13.14 -7.29 3.43
C GLU A 226 -12.36 -6.97 4.70
N SER A 227 -11.07 -6.71 4.53
CA SER A 227 -10.18 -6.38 5.64
C SER A 227 -10.59 -5.07 6.33
N PRO A 228 -10.87 -5.09 7.64
CA PRO A 228 -11.15 -3.87 8.40
C PRO A 228 -10.03 -2.83 8.32
N ARG A 229 -8.77 -3.28 8.23
CA ARG A 229 -7.60 -2.41 8.04
C ARG A 229 -7.60 -1.74 6.68
N PHE A 230 -8.04 -2.45 5.64
CA PHE A 230 -8.18 -1.87 4.31
C PHE A 230 -9.23 -0.76 4.30
N LEU A 231 -10.41 -1.01 4.90
CA LEU A 231 -11.48 -0.02 5.00
C LEU A 231 -11.05 1.21 5.80
N ALA A 232 -10.38 1.00 6.94
CA ALA A 232 -9.80 2.08 7.75
C ALA A 232 -8.79 2.92 6.95
N ARG A 233 -7.89 2.28 6.18
CA ARG A 233 -6.93 2.95 5.30
C ARG A 233 -7.64 3.81 4.24
N ARG A 234 -8.74 3.32 3.67
CA ARG A 234 -9.54 4.10 2.71
C ARG A 234 -10.16 5.34 3.33
N LEU A 235 -10.63 5.27 4.59
CA LEU A 235 -11.13 6.43 5.32
C LEU A 235 -10.03 7.48 5.58
N VAL A 236 -8.80 7.05 5.94
CA VAL A 236 -7.66 7.97 6.11
C VAL A 236 -7.32 8.69 4.82
N ILE A 237 -7.29 7.97 3.69
CA ILE A 237 -7.03 8.58 2.37
C ILE A 237 -8.13 9.59 2.03
N LEU A 238 -9.39 9.21 2.17
CA LEU A 238 -10.55 10.05 1.88
C LEU A 238 -10.60 11.31 2.75
N ALA A 239 -10.21 11.20 4.03
CA ALA A 239 -10.12 12.34 4.94
C ALA A 239 -9.13 13.41 4.43
N SER A 240 -8.05 13.00 3.77
CA SER A 240 -7.08 13.92 3.16
C SER A 240 -7.49 14.38 1.76
N GLU A 241 -8.12 13.49 0.97
CA GLU A 241 -8.46 13.71 -0.43
C GLU A 241 -9.70 14.59 -0.59
N ASP A 242 -10.77 14.29 0.17
CA ASP A 242 -12.10 14.85 -0.04
C ASP A 242 -12.54 15.84 1.06
N ILE A 243 -12.07 15.66 2.30
CA ILE A 243 -12.37 16.59 3.41
C ILE A 243 -11.29 17.65 3.50
N GLY A 244 -10.03 17.24 3.51
CA GLY A 244 -8.88 18.13 3.48
C GLY A 244 -8.95 19.23 4.55
N LEU A 245 -8.78 20.49 4.11
CA LEU A 245 -8.78 21.66 4.99
C LEU A 245 -10.21 22.14 5.33
N ALA A 246 -11.25 21.64 4.70
CA ALA A 246 -12.62 21.99 5.09
C ALA A 246 -12.92 21.56 6.53
N ASP A 247 -12.37 20.43 6.98
CA ASP A 247 -12.28 20.08 8.40
C ASP A 247 -11.03 19.20 8.69
N PRO A 248 -9.91 19.79 9.14
CA PRO A 248 -8.68 19.04 9.44
C PRO A 248 -8.84 17.96 10.49
N MET A 249 -9.91 18.00 11.31
CA MET A 249 -10.22 16.95 12.26
C MET A 249 -10.61 15.62 11.60
N GLY A 250 -11.01 15.65 10.32
CA GLY A 250 -11.31 14.45 9.56
C GLY A 250 -10.15 13.46 9.51
N LEU A 251 -8.94 13.95 9.24
CA LEU A 251 -7.74 13.09 9.24
C LEU A 251 -7.42 12.54 10.62
N VAL A 252 -7.53 13.35 11.66
CA VAL A 252 -7.30 12.92 13.06
C VAL A 252 -8.27 11.82 13.46
N LEU A 253 -9.55 11.98 13.13
CA LEU A 253 -10.58 10.97 13.41
C LEU A 253 -10.31 9.66 12.65
N ALA A 254 -9.98 9.76 11.37
CA ALA A 254 -9.72 8.60 10.54
C ALA A 254 -8.48 7.81 11.01
N ASP A 255 -7.40 8.51 11.39
CA ASP A 255 -6.20 7.89 11.97
C ASP A 255 -6.50 7.23 13.33
N ALA A 256 -7.24 7.90 14.21
CA ALA A 256 -7.67 7.33 15.49
C ALA A 256 -8.52 6.06 15.27
N ALA A 257 -9.44 6.09 14.30
CA ALA A 257 -10.26 4.93 13.96
C ALA A 257 -9.40 3.77 13.43
N ALA A 258 -8.43 4.05 12.55
CA ALA A 258 -7.54 3.03 12.01
C ALA A 258 -6.73 2.32 13.11
N ARG A 259 -6.15 3.07 14.04
CA ARG A 259 -5.40 2.52 15.19
C ARG A 259 -6.31 1.73 16.14
N THR A 260 -7.51 2.23 16.40
CA THR A 260 -8.49 1.56 17.27
C THR A 260 -8.90 0.22 16.67
N VAL A 261 -9.23 0.17 15.37
CA VAL A 261 -9.59 -1.07 14.67
C VAL A 261 -8.44 -2.08 14.70
N GLU A 262 -7.20 -1.62 14.56
CA GLU A 262 -6.02 -2.50 14.67
C GLU A 262 -5.84 -3.05 16.09
N PHE A 263 -6.13 -2.26 17.10
CA PHE A 263 -5.97 -2.62 18.51
C PHE A 263 -7.06 -3.57 19.01
N ILE A 264 -8.34 -3.28 18.73
CA ILE A 264 -9.46 -4.04 19.28
C ILE A 264 -9.94 -5.17 18.36
N GLY A 265 -9.74 -5.07 17.05
CA GLY A 265 -10.19 -6.08 16.07
C GLY A 265 -11.71 -6.12 15.88
N LEU A 266 -12.19 -7.18 15.21
CA LEU A 266 -13.62 -7.47 15.06
C LEU A 266 -14.09 -8.45 16.15
N PRO A 267 -15.37 -8.41 16.57
CA PRO A 267 -16.47 -7.62 15.95
C PRO A 267 -16.57 -6.16 16.41
N GLU A 268 -15.98 -5.74 17.52
CA GLU A 268 -16.18 -4.43 18.14
C GLU A 268 -15.65 -3.28 17.28
N GLY A 269 -14.60 -3.51 16.49
CA GLY A 269 -14.03 -2.54 15.55
C GLY A 269 -15.01 -2.04 14.47
N ARG A 270 -16.12 -2.75 14.25
CA ARG A 270 -17.22 -2.31 13.36
C ARG A 270 -17.83 -1.00 13.82
N LEU A 271 -18.01 -0.83 15.13
CA LEU A 271 -18.56 0.42 15.69
C LEU A 271 -17.65 1.60 15.41
N THR A 272 -16.34 1.41 15.54
CA THR A 272 -15.34 2.45 15.25
C THR A 272 -15.34 2.82 13.76
N LEU A 273 -15.41 1.83 12.86
CA LEU A 273 -15.48 2.08 11.42
C LEU A 273 -16.77 2.80 11.03
N ALA A 274 -17.92 2.38 11.58
CA ALA A 274 -19.20 3.01 11.34
C ALA A 274 -19.22 4.47 11.84
N HIS A 275 -18.72 4.71 13.04
CA HIS A 275 -18.59 6.06 13.61
C HIS A 275 -17.73 6.97 12.72
N ALA A 276 -16.56 6.53 12.32
CA ALA A 276 -15.68 7.30 11.42
C ALA A 276 -16.34 7.55 10.06
N THR A 277 -16.98 6.53 9.46
CA THR A 277 -17.66 6.64 8.16
C THR A 277 -18.76 7.67 8.18
N ILE A 278 -19.66 7.60 9.15
CA ILE A 278 -20.76 8.55 9.28
C ILE A 278 -20.22 9.97 9.52
N THR A 279 -19.27 10.13 10.43
CA THR A 279 -18.71 11.44 10.74
C THR A 279 -18.05 12.07 9.50
N LEU A 280 -17.23 11.30 8.77
CA LEU A 280 -16.58 11.78 7.54
C LEU A 280 -17.59 12.09 6.42
N ALA A 281 -18.69 11.33 6.32
CA ALA A 281 -19.77 11.64 5.40
C ALA A 281 -20.45 12.97 5.71
N LEU A 282 -20.65 13.29 6.99
CA LEU A 282 -21.28 14.53 7.44
C LEU A 282 -20.37 15.77 7.41
N MET A 283 -19.04 15.58 7.38
CA MET A 283 -18.08 16.70 7.33
C MET A 283 -18.16 17.49 6.01
N PRO A 284 -17.85 18.80 6.01
CA PRO A 284 -17.71 19.56 4.79
C PRO A 284 -16.57 19.01 3.93
N LYS A 285 -16.65 19.23 2.62
CA LYS A 285 -15.72 18.66 1.62
C LYS A 285 -14.88 19.75 0.96
N SER A 286 -13.57 19.47 0.82
CA SER A 286 -12.65 20.26 -0.01
C SER A 286 -11.55 19.38 -0.59
N ASN A 287 -11.39 19.43 -1.89
CA ASN A 287 -10.30 18.74 -2.60
C ASN A 287 -9.14 19.68 -2.95
N SER A 288 -9.05 20.84 -2.30
CA SER A 288 -8.01 21.86 -2.57
C SER A 288 -6.60 21.29 -2.42
N VAL A 289 -6.36 20.46 -1.41
CA VAL A 289 -5.07 19.78 -1.17
C VAL A 289 -4.72 18.85 -2.34
N THR A 290 -5.67 18.03 -2.80
CA THR A 290 -5.48 17.11 -3.92
C THR A 290 -5.17 17.86 -5.21
N ARG A 291 -5.90 18.95 -5.49
CA ARG A 291 -5.65 19.81 -6.66
C ARG A 291 -4.27 20.46 -6.59
N ALA A 292 -3.88 21.00 -5.44
CA ALA A 292 -2.59 21.62 -5.23
C ALA A 292 -1.43 20.62 -5.43
N LEU A 293 -1.53 19.45 -4.81
CA LEU A 293 -0.55 18.37 -4.96
C LEU A 293 -0.40 17.94 -6.44
N GLY A 294 -1.52 17.76 -7.15
CA GLY A 294 -1.51 17.42 -8.56
C GLY A 294 -0.88 18.52 -9.45
N ALA A 295 -1.11 19.78 -9.13
CA ALA A 295 -0.52 20.91 -9.86
C ALA A 295 1.00 20.99 -9.64
N VAL A 296 1.47 20.85 -8.40
CA VAL A 296 2.92 20.82 -8.09
C VAL A 296 3.61 19.61 -8.72
N THR A 297 2.97 18.43 -8.65
CA THR A 297 3.53 17.21 -9.24
C THR A 297 3.76 17.38 -10.75
N ARG A 298 2.81 17.96 -11.47
CA ARG A 298 2.98 18.25 -12.90
C ARG A 298 4.11 19.26 -13.14
N ALA A 299 4.15 20.35 -12.38
CA ALA A 299 5.21 21.36 -12.52
C ALA A 299 6.60 20.77 -12.29
N VAL A 300 6.77 19.87 -11.32
CA VAL A 300 8.03 19.17 -11.07
C VAL A 300 8.39 18.21 -12.20
N GLN A 301 7.41 17.48 -12.75
CA GLN A 301 7.64 16.53 -13.85
C GLN A 301 7.99 17.24 -15.18
N GLU A 302 7.36 18.38 -15.44
CA GLU A 302 7.54 19.15 -16.67
C GLU A 302 8.76 20.09 -16.61
N GLY A 303 9.05 20.65 -15.41
CA GLY A 303 10.08 21.67 -15.22
C GLY A 303 11.51 21.16 -15.09
N GLY A 304 11.72 19.84 -14.96
CA GLY A 304 13.05 19.28 -14.73
C GLY A 304 13.64 19.64 -13.35
N LEU A 305 14.98 19.50 -13.24
CA LEU A 305 15.69 19.89 -12.00
C LEU A 305 15.81 21.40 -11.93
N VAL A 306 15.17 22.01 -10.94
CA VAL A 306 15.31 23.44 -10.61
C VAL A 306 16.22 23.61 -9.39
N GLU A 307 17.03 24.67 -9.40
CA GLU A 307 17.91 24.97 -8.27
C GLU A 307 17.18 25.61 -7.11
N VAL A 308 17.61 25.27 -5.91
CA VAL A 308 17.12 25.90 -4.68
C VAL A 308 17.73 27.30 -4.62
N PRO A 309 16.96 28.38 -4.40
CA PRO A 309 17.49 29.72 -4.20
C PRO A 309 18.57 29.76 -3.11
N ASP A 310 19.64 30.53 -3.33
CA ASP A 310 20.82 30.49 -2.45
C ASP A 310 20.53 30.87 -1.00
N HIS A 311 19.64 31.83 -0.76
CA HIS A 311 19.20 32.19 0.59
C HIS A 311 18.44 31.12 1.34
N LEU A 312 17.82 30.13 0.63
CA LEU A 312 17.13 28.99 1.23
C LEU A 312 18.03 27.76 1.43
N ARG A 313 19.27 27.78 0.92
CA ARG A 313 20.23 26.72 1.11
C ARG A 313 20.76 26.70 2.54
N GLY A 314 21.06 25.49 3.04
CA GLY A 314 21.59 25.34 4.39
C GLY A 314 22.97 25.97 4.55
N SER A 315 23.16 26.80 5.60
CA SER A 315 24.43 27.49 5.91
C SER A 315 25.29 26.78 6.97
N ASN A 316 24.83 25.63 7.53
CA ASN A 316 25.42 25.00 8.71
C ASN A 316 26.62 24.07 8.44
N TYR A 317 27.23 24.08 7.26
CA TYR A 317 28.38 23.23 6.94
C TYR A 317 29.59 24.10 6.50
N ARG A 318 30.78 23.53 6.69
CA ARG A 318 32.05 24.22 6.41
C ARG A 318 32.16 24.54 4.91
N GLY A 319 32.29 25.82 4.56
CA GLY A 319 32.34 26.30 3.18
C GLY A 319 31.01 26.84 2.62
N ALA A 320 29.90 26.69 3.33
CA ALA A 320 28.60 27.23 2.87
C ALA A 320 28.61 28.76 2.77
N SER A 321 29.21 29.43 3.76
CA SER A 321 29.37 30.88 3.79
C SER A 321 30.25 31.42 2.67
N GLU A 322 31.27 30.67 2.24
CA GLU A 322 32.15 31.05 1.13
C GLU A 322 31.41 30.99 -0.23
N GLN A 323 30.35 30.22 -0.31
CA GLN A 323 29.48 30.06 -1.48
C GLN A 323 28.24 30.97 -1.44
N GLY A 324 28.08 31.78 -0.38
CA GLY A 324 26.93 32.67 -0.21
C GLY A 324 25.63 31.93 0.18
N PHE A 325 25.68 30.63 0.56
CA PHE A 325 24.48 29.88 0.91
C PHE A 325 23.92 30.33 2.26
N GLY A 326 22.60 30.56 2.30
CA GLY A 326 21.90 31.07 3.47
C GLY A 326 22.12 32.57 3.72
N ALA A 327 22.93 33.26 2.89
CA ALA A 327 23.03 34.72 2.95
C ALA A 327 21.68 35.33 2.55
N ASP A 328 21.33 36.43 3.19
CA ASP A 328 20.09 37.18 2.95
C ASP A 328 18.78 36.42 3.33
N TYR A 329 18.87 35.27 3.99
CA TYR A 329 17.67 34.63 4.54
C TYR A 329 17.14 35.48 5.71
N GLN A 330 15.89 35.91 5.56
CA GLN A 330 15.20 36.66 6.60
C GLN A 330 14.43 35.66 7.48
N TYR A 331 14.78 35.61 8.79
CA TYR A 331 14.15 34.71 9.72
C TYR A 331 12.78 35.25 10.15
N PRO A 332 11.65 34.60 9.81
CA PRO A 332 10.32 35.19 10.01
C PRO A 332 10.01 35.57 11.47
N HIS A 333 10.61 34.87 12.46
CA HIS A 333 10.38 35.18 13.88
C HIS A 333 11.02 36.48 14.38
N ASP A 334 11.96 37.06 13.60
CA ASP A 334 12.55 38.34 13.90
C ASP A 334 11.65 39.53 13.43
N PHE A 335 10.56 39.20 12.76
CA PHE A 335 9.63 40.18 12.19
C PHE A 335 8.27 40.13 12.88
N ALA A 336 7.55 41.22 12.83
CA ALA A 336 6.21 41.35 13.38
C ALA A 336 5.28 40.22 12.85
N ARG A 337 4.55 39.57 13.74
CA ARG A 337 3.64 38.48 13.44
C ARG A 337 4.30 37.17 12.94
N GLY A 338 5.64 37.09 13.01
CA GLY A 338 6.37 35.94 12.53
C GLY A 338 6.28 35.73 11.01
N TRP A 339 6.18 36.82 10.25
CA TRP A 339 6.09 36.77 8.79
C TRP A 339 6.93 37.88 8.15
N VAL A 340 7.56 37.54 7.01
CA VAL A 340 8.32 38.47 6.18
C VAL A 340 8.15 38.11 4.70
N SER A 341 8.09 39.11 3.83
CA SER A 341 8.01 38.89 2.38
C SER A 341 9.37 38.47 1.85
N GLN A 342 9.50 37.22 1.47
CA GLN A 342 10.68 36.70 0.77
C GLN A 342 10.28 35.58 -0.22
N GLN A 343 11.16 35.30 -1.17
CA GLN A 343 10.93 34.28 -2.17
C GLN A 343 11.17 32.88 -1.58
N TYR A 344 10.23 31.97 -1.78
CA TYR A 344 10.35 30.55 -1.38
C TYR A 344 10.34 29.57 -2.57
N LEU A 345 9.85 30.01 -3.72
CA LEU A 345 9.89 29.19 -4.93
C LEU A 345 11.20 29.41 -5.70
N PRO A 346 11.67 28.41 -6.45
CA PRO A 346 12.76 28.59 -7.41
C PRO A 346 12.49 29.73 -8.39
N ASP A 347 13.55 30.39 -8.87
CA ASP A 347 13.46 31.56 -9.75
C ASP A 347 12.56 31.35 -10.96
N ALA A 348 12.64 30.18 -11.58
CA ALA A 348 11.81 29.80 -12.73
C ALA A 348 10.31 29.67 -12.41
N LEU A 349 9.95 29.60 -11.13
CA LEU A 349 8.57 29.38 -10.66
C LEU A 349 8.01 30.55 -9.87
N VAL A 350 8.73 31.66 -9.82
CA VAL A 350 8.28 32.89 -9.12
C VAL A 350 6.95 33.35 -9.68
N GLY A 351 5.99 33.64 -8.80
CA GLY A 351 4.63 34.04 -9.15
C GLY A 351 3.66 32.92 -9.44
N GLN A 352 4.12 31.66 -9.50
CA GLN A 352 3.23 30.51 -9.63
C GLN A 352 2.41 30.32 -8.34
N ARG A 353 1.14 29.95 -8.49
CA ARG A 353 0.25 29.60 -7.39
C ARG A 353 -0.28 28.18 -7.61
N TYR A 354 -0.06 27.30 -6.67
CA TYR A 354 -0.50 25.92 -6.72
C TYR A 354 -1.68 25.63 -5.79
N TYR A 355 -1.70 26.27 -4.63
CA TYR A 355 -2.80 26.17 -3.70
C TYR A 355 -3.89 27.19 -4.02
N ASP A 356 -5.05 26.64 -4.40
CA ASP A 356 -6.28 27.38 -4.68
C ASP A 356 -7.33 26.93 -3.66
N PRO A 357 -7.57 27.73 -2.59
CA PRO A 357 -8.44 27.36 -1.48
C PRO A 357 -9.91 27.29 -1.88
N SER A 358 -10.66 26.45 -1.17
CA SER A 358 -12.11 26.44 -1.23
C SER A 358 -12.73 27.42 -0.22
N GLU A 359 -14.00 27.76 -0.44
CA GLU A 359 -14.79 28.58 0.48
C GLU A 359 -15.55 27.72 1.54
N TYR A 360 -15.25 26.42 1.66
CA TYR A 360 -16.01 25.47 2.46
C TYR A 360 -15.38 25.22 3.82
N GLY A 361 -16.23 25.05 4.83
CA GLY A 361 -15.86 24.64 6.17
C GLY A 361 -14.83 25.59 6.82
N ARG A 362 -13.84 24.99 7.49
CA ARG A 362 -12.78 25.74 8.19
C ARG A 362 -11.70 26.30 7.28
N GLU A 363 -11.60 25.82 6.04
CA GLU A 363 -10.58 26.25 5.09
C GLU A 363 -10.68 27.75 4.83
N LYS A 364 -11.89 28.27 4.65
CA LYS A 364 -12.11 29.70 4.48
C LYS A 364 -11.53 30.52 5.66
N ALA A 365 -11.83 30.13 6.89
CA ALA A 365 -11.34 30.83 8.07
C ALA A 365 -9.80 30.79 8.20
N LEU A 366 -9.19 29.67 7.87
CA LEU A 366 -7.72 29.52 7.85
C LEU A 366 -7.08 30.44 6.82
N VAL A 367 -7.66 30.50 5.63
CA VAL A 367 -7.18 31.36 4.54
C VAL A 367 -7.37 32.84 4.86
N ASP A 368 -8.51 33.22 5.43
CA ASP A 368 -8.78 34.61 5.82
C ASP A 368 -7.79 35.03 6.93
N GLN A 369 -7.50 34.16 7.90
CA GLN A 369 -6.49 34.42 8.92
C GLN A 369 -5.07 34.58 8.32
N TRP A 370 -4.70 33.70 7.40
CA TRP A 370 -3.43 33.77 6.68
C TRP A 370 -3.33 35.04 5.87
N ARG A 371 -4.37 35.42 5.13
CA ARG A 371 -4.40 36.69 4.36
C ARG A 371 -4.18 37.92 5.26
N VAL A 372 -4.79 37.95 6.44
CA VAL A 372 -4.55 39.03 7.41
C VAL A 372 -3.07 39.10 7.83
N THR A 373 -2.38 37.96 7.90
CA THR A 373 -0.96 37.89 8.24
C THR A 373 -0.09 38.47 7.11
N VAL A 374 -0.40 38.09 5.84
CA VAL A 374 0.46 38.38 4.67
C VAL A 374 0.12 39.66 3.91
N GLN A 375 -1.12 40.22 4.00
CA GLN A 375 -1.59 41.37 3.20
C GLN A 375 -1.39 42.73 3.84
N ARG A 376 -1.05 42.84 5.14
CA ARG A 376 -0.91 44.15 5.84
C ARG A 376 0.43 44.82 5.66
N GLU A 377 1.32 44.35 4.78
CA GLU A 377 2.58 45.05 4.50
C GLU A 377 2.47 46.18 3.46
N ASP A 378 1.41 46.18 2.64
CA ASP A 378 1.26 47.26 1.64
C ASP A 378 0.96 48.64 2.26
N GLU A 379 0.66 48.72 3.57
CA GLU A 379 0.29 49.94 4.25
C GLU A 379 1.30 50.45 5.31
N GLY A 380 2.44 49.81 5.54
CA GLY A 380 3.31 50.28 6.60
C GLY A 380 4.60 49.50 6.90
N ASN A 381 5.46 49.25 5.93
CA ASN A 381 6.79 48.72 6.25
C ASN A 381 7.88 49.79 6.20
N SER A 382 7.99 50.54 7.29
CA SER A 382 9.17 51.37 7.61
C SER A 382 9.51 51.29 9.12
N GLU A 383 9.31 50.15 9.77
CA GLU A 383 9.81 49.99 11.15
C GLU A 383 10.94 48.93 11.17
N ALA A 384 12.09 49.43 11.62
CA ALA A 384 13.35 48.71 11.81
C ALA A 384 13.22 47.52 12.80
N PRO A 385 14.18 46.57 12.78
CA PRO A 385 14.18 45.42 13.69
C PRO A 385 14.13 45.86 15.14
N VAL A 386 13.31 45.16 15.93
CA VAL A 386 13.25 45.31 17.38
C VAL A 386 14.55 44.76 17.96
N GLU A 387 15.33 45.61 18.65
CA GLU A 387 16.58 45.25 19.35
C GLU A 387 16.36 44.19 20.45
#